data_c4b998e0d1d357045aedaa33e9fdbb57
#
_entry.id   c4b998e0d1d357045aedaa33e9fdbb57
#
_cell.length_a   1.000
_cell.length_b   1.000
_cell.length_c   1.000
_cell.angle_alpha   90.00
_cell.angle_beta   90.00
_cell.angle_gamma   90.00
#
_symmetry.space_group_name_H-M   'P 1'
#
loop_
_entity.id
_entity.type
_entity.pdbx_description
1 polymer ?
#
loop_
_entity_poly.entity_id
_entity_poly.type
_entity_poly.pdbx_seq_one_letter_code
_entity_poly.pdbx_strand_id
1 'polypeptide(L)'
;MKKLIVLIVLLVTANSYCQDYTILHINSSWNSKNDYKDLSKIKGARIVKVLLEDQKPSIRNQIKSVPTIFIYKDNHVIGRWDGGISLKISISYNEIQDLINSSKMNYIMKTTE
;
A
#
# COMPACT_ATOMS: atom_id res chain seq x y z
N MET A 1 -10.23 -10.70 -0.32
CA MET A 1 -8.81 -10.53 -0.05
C MET A 1 -7.89 -11.28 -0.98
N LYS A 2 -8.16 -12.56 -1.18
CA LYS A 2 -7.26 -13.36 -2.03
C LYS A 2 -7.10 -12.79 -3.42
N LYS A 3 -8.19 -12.28 -4.02
CA LYS A 3 -8.12 -11.78 -5.37
C LYS A 3 -7.34 -10.48 -5.47
N LEU A 4 -7.42 -9.64 -4.45
CA LEU A 4 -6.63 -8.43 -4.42
C LEU A 4 -5.15 -8.77 -4.32
N ILE A 5 -4.83 -9.72 -3.45
CA ILE A 5 -3.45 -10.16 -3.26
C ILE A 5 -2.91 -10.79 -4.55
N VAL A 6 -3.71 -11.60 -5.23
CA VAL A 6 -3.29 -12.23 -6.47
C VAL A 6 -2.99 -11.18 -7.54
N LEU A 7 -3.83 -10.16 -7.64
CA LEU A 7 -3.60 -9.08 -8.60
C LEU A 7 -2.27 -8.37 -8.31
N ILE A 8 -2.01 -8.07 -7.04
CA ILE A 8 -0.77 -7.41 -6.66
C ILE A 8 0.43 -8.30 -6.93
N VAL A 9 0.31 -9.59 -6.66
CA VAL A 9 1.39 -10.54 -6.93
C VAL A 9 1.72 -10.56 -8.42
N LEU A 10 0.71 -10.59 -9.28
CA LEU A 10 0.94 -10.59 -10.72
C LEU A 10 1.68 -9.33 -11.15
N LEU A 11 1.32 -8.19 -10.59
CA LEU A 11 2.00 -6.94 -10.91
C LEU A 11 3.47 -6.97 -10.46
N VAL A 12 3.72 -7.53 -9.29
CA VAL A 12 5.07 -7.61 -8.76
C VAL A 12 5.91 -8.59 -9.58
N THR A 13 5.38 -9.76 -9.89
CA THR A 13 6.15 -10.76 -10.63
C THR A 13 6.48 -10.31 -12.04
N ALA A 14 5.60 -9.50 -12.65
CA ALA A 14 5.86 -8.99 -13.99
C ALA A 14 7.09 -8.09 -14.04
N ASN A 15 7.51 -7.58 -12.90
CA ASN A 15 8.63 -6.66 -12.83
C ASN A 15 9.86 -7.23 -12.15
N SER A 16 9.92 -8.54 -12.03
CA SER A 16 11.07 -9.28 -11.55
C SER A 16 11.35 -9.09 -10.05
N TYR A 17 12.30 -9.47 -9.71
CA TYR A 17 13.00 -10.02 -8.60
C TYR A 17 13.51 -9.02 -7.58
N CYS A 18 13.58 -7.79 -7.86
CA CYS A 18 14.20 -6.87 -6.93
C CYS A 18 13.20 -6.02 -6.18
N GLN A 19 11.92 -6.15 -6.49
CA GLN A 19 10.93 -5.27 -5.91
C GLN A 19 9.99 -6.02 -4.99
N ASP A 20 10.31 -5.99 -3.72
CA ASP A 20 9.54 -6.71 -2.71
C ASP A 20 8.41 -5.91 -2.10
N TYR A 21 8.44 -4.59 -2.26
CA TYR A 21 7.52 -3.70 -1.56
C TYR A 21 6.50 -3.11 -2.51
N THR A 22 5.24 -3.12 -2.10
CA THR A 22 4.14 -2.54 -2.87
C THR A 22 3.30 -1.67 -1.96
N ILE A 23 3.01 -0.47 -2.41
CA ILE A 23 2.09 0.44 -1.72
C ILE A 23 0.79 0.42 -2.50
N LEU A 24 -0.29 0.02 -1.83
CA LEU A 24 -1.61 0.00 -2.43
C LEU A 24 -2.43 1.15 -1.85
N HIS A 25 -2.88 2.03 -2.72
CA HIS A 25 -3.70 3.19 -2.35
C HIS A 25 -5.11 2.95 -2.87
N ILE A 26 -6.08 2.88 -1.96
CA ILE A 26 -7.48 2.67 -2.29
C ILE A 26 -8.27 3.91 -1.91
N ASN A 27 -8.96 4.50 -2.86
CA ASN A 27 -9.83 5.64 -2.60
C ASN A 27 -11.07 5.51 -3.47
N SER A 28 -12.04 6.36 -3.25
CA SER A 28 -13.24 6.41 -4.09
C SER A 28 -13.18 7.65 -4.97
N SER A 29 -13.83 7.58 -6.13
CA SER A 29 -13.79 8.71 -7.07
C SER A 29 -14.40 9.97 -6.47
N TRP A 30 -15.45 9.84 -5.64
CA TRP A 30 -16.07 11.00 -5.00
C TRP A 30 -15.15 11.67 -3.98
N ASN A 31 -14.07 11.00 -3.56
CA ASN A 31 -13.12 11.52 -2.58
C ASN A 31 -11.74 11.75 -3.20
N SER A 32 -11.66 11.81 -4.53
CA SER A 32 -10.37 11.85 -5.22
C SER A 32 -9.51 13.06 -4.88
N LYS A 33 -10.12 14.17 -4.50
CA LYS A 33 -9.35 15.34 -4.09
C LYS A 33 -8.52 15.09 -2.83
N ASN A 34 -8.87 14.06 -2.08
CA ASN A 34 -8.15 13.67 -0.88
C ASN A 34 -7.22 12.49 -1.09
N ASP A 35 -6.88 12.16 -2.33
CA ASP A 35 -5.84 11.18 -2.61
C ASP A 35 -4.58 11.57 -1.87
N TYR A 36 -3.88 10.57 -1.36
CA TYR A 36 -2.61 10.83 -0.71
C TYR A 36 -1.58 11.15 -1.79
N LYS A 37 -1.19 12.38 -1.88
CA LYS A 37 -0.44 12.89 -3.02
C LYS A 37 1.06 12.69 -2.93
N ASP A 38 1.57 12.41 -1.75
CA ASP A 38 3.02 12.30 -1.53
C ASP A 38 3.56 10.90 -1.81
N LEU A 39 2.74 9.99 -2.35
CA LEU A 39 3.21 8.65 -2.69
C LEU A 39 4.38 8.69 -3.65
N SER A 40 4.38 9.64 -4.57
CA SER A 40 5.45 9.75 -5.57
C SER A 40 6.81 10.06 -4.95
N LYS A 41 6.84 10.52 -3.72
CA LYS A 41 8.09 10.83 -3.01
C LYS A 41 8.70 9.60 -2.36
N ILE A 42 7.97 8.50 -2.29
CA ILE A 42 8.44 7.29 -1.61
C ILE A 42 9.30 6.48 -2.56
N LYS A 43 10.44 6.00 -2.08
CA LYS A 43 11.40 5.25 -2.85
C LYS A 43 11.42 3.79 -2.43
N GLY A 44 11.73 2.91 -3.36
CA GLY A 44 11.93 1.51 -3.05
C GLY A 44 10.68 0.68 -2.97
N ALA A 45 9.58 1.16 -3.51
CA ALA A 45 8.32 0.43 -3.53
C ALA A 45 7.58 0.72 -4.83
N ARG A 46 6.79 -0.27 -5.26
CA ARG A 46 5.87 -0.10 -6.37
C ARG A 46 4.60 0.54 -5.85
N ILE A 47 4.07 1.50 -6.57
CA ILE A 47 2.85 2.19 -6.16
C ILE A 47 1.70 1.75 -7.07
N VAL A 48 0.62 1.27 -6.46
CA VAL A 48 -0.58 0.83 -7.16
C VAL A 48 -1.76 1.62 -6.59
N LYS A 49 -2.49 2.29 -7.46
CA LYS A 49 -3.69 3.04 -7.07
C LYS A 49 -4.91 2.38 -7.68
N VAL A 50 -5.92 2.15 -6.86
CA VAL A 50 -7.18 1.55 -7.32
C VAL A 50 -8.35 2.33 -6.72
N LEU A 51 -9.50 2.20 -7.36
CA LEU A 51 -10.75 2.76 -6.86
C LEU A 51 -11.52 1.70 -6.10
N LEU A 52 -12.07 2.08 -4.95
CA LEU A 52 -12.83 1.16 -4.13
C LEU A 52 -14.04 0.62 -4.88
N GLU A 53 -14.72 1.46 -5.63
CA GLU A 53 -15.93 1.07 -6.35
C GLU A 53 -15.66 0.04 -7.43
N ASP A 54 -14.42 -0.09 -7.88
CA ASP A 54 -14.05 -1.09 -8.89
C ASP A 54 -13.73 -2.45 -8.26
N GLN A 55 -13.73 -2.54 -6.95
CA GLN A 55 -13.37 -3.76 -6.25
C GLN A 55 -14.60 -4.63 -6.02
N LYS A 56 -14.37 -5.92 -5.80
CA LYS A 56 -15.45 -6.84 -5.49
C LYS A 56 -16.05 -6.54 -4.13
N PRO A 57 -17.33 -6.88 -3.90
CA PRO A 57 -17.96 -6.60 -2.62
C PRO A 57 -17.20 -7.16 -1.41
N SER A 58 -16.59 -8.33 -1.57
CA SER A 58 -15.83 -8.92 -0.47
C SER A 58 -14.64 -8.06 -0.06
N ILE A 59 -14.07 -7.34 -1.01
CA ILE A 59 -12.96 -6.43 -0.73
C ILE A 59 -13.49 -5.11 -0.19
N ARG A 60 -14.54 -4.57 -0.84
CA ARG A 60 -15.13 -3.31 -0.39
C ARG A 60 -15.58 -3.35 1.06
N ASN A 61 -16.13 -4.51 1.47
CA ASN A 61 -16.64 -4.65 2.82
C ASN A 61 -15.55 -4.62 3.89
N GLN A 62 -14.31 -4.80 3.51
CA GLN A 62 -13.18 -4.75 4.44
C GLN A 62 -12.58 -3.36 4.57
N ILE A 63 -12.97 -2.44 3.70
CA ILE A 63 -12.43 -1.07 3.70
C ILE A 63 -13.48 -0.18 4.35
N LYS A 64 -13.19 0.29 5.54
CA LYS A 64 -14.16 1.05 6.36
C LYS A 64 -14.09 2.55 6.12
N SER A 65 -12.98 3.02 5.59
CA SER A 65 -12.85 4.44 5.28
C SER A 65 -11.89 4.60 4.12
N VAL A 66 -11.99 5.72 3.43
CA VAL A 66 -11.10 6.05 2.32
C VAL A 66 -10.48 7.42 2.58
N PRO A 67 -9.28 7.65 2.06
CA PRO A 67 -8.43 6.66 1.42
C PRO A 67 -7.85 5.66 2.42
N THR A 68 -7.41 4.51 1.93
CA THR A 68 -6.69 3.53 2.74
C THR A 68 -5.40 3.18 2.00
N ILE A 69 -4.30 3.13 2.72
CA ILE A 69 -3.00 2.76 2.18
C ILE A 69 -2.53 1.50 2.88
N PHE A 70 -2.14 0.51 2.08
CA PHE A 70 -1.50 -0.71 2.58
C PHE A 70 -0.08 -0.76 2.07
N ILE A 71 0.83 -1.24 2.91
CA ILE A 71 2.19 -1.56 2.48
C ILE A 71 2.32 -3.07 2.54
N TYR A 72 2.65 -3.67 1.40
CA TYR A 72 2.88 -5.10 1.30
C TYR A 72 4.37 -5.37 1.14
N LYS A 73 4.83 -6.41 1.79
CA LYS A 73 6.13 -7.00 1.53
C LYS A 73 5.90 -8.47 1.23
N ASP A 74 6.21 -8.91 0.02
CA ASP A 74 6.06 -10.32 -0.38
C ASP A 74 4.67 -10.86 -0.05
N ASN A 75 3.62 -10.11 -0.34
CA ASN A 75 2.23 -10.50 -0.11
C ASN A 75 1.77 -10.39 1.33
N HIS A 76 2.60 -9.89 2.23
CA HIS A 76 2.21 -9.66 3.62
C HIS A 76 2.02 -8.18 3.87
N VAL A 77 0.95 -7.85 4.58
CA VAL A 77 0.71 -6.46 4.97
C VAL A 77 1.62 -6.12 6.14
N ILE A 78 2.47 -5.12 5.96
CA ILE A 78 3.35 -4.65 7.03
C ILE A 78 2.95 -3.29 7.55
N GLY A 79 2.02 -2.61 6.90
CA GLY A 79 1.54 -1.33 7.39
C GLY A 79 0.21 -0.97 6.76
N ARG A 80 -0.56 -0.17 7.49
CA ARG A 80 -1.86 0.28 7.04
C ARG A 80 -2.18 1.64 7.63
N TRP A 81 -2.69 2.54 6.81
CA TRP A 81 -3.20 3.85 7.24
C TRP A 81 -4.52 4.10 6.54
N ASP A 82 -5.44 4.77 7.21
CA ASP A 82 -6.69 5.15 6.58
C ASP A 82 -7.11 6.55 7.01
N GLY A 83 -8.07 7.11 6.27
CA GLY A 83 -8.50 8.48 6.49
C GLY A 83 -9.45 8.67 7.66
N GLY A 84 -10.11 7.60 8.09
CA GLY A 84 -11.09 7.69 9.16
C GLY A 84 -12.21 8.66 8.81
N ILE A 85 -12.70 9.33 9.82
CA ILE A 85 -13.83 10.26 9.69
C ILE A 85 -13.46 11.45 8.80
N SER A 86 -12.19 11.86 8.84
CA SER A 86 -11.75 13.02 8.07
C SER A 86 -11.67 12.76 6.56
N LEU A 87 -11.69 11.49 6.15
CA LEU A 87 -11.57 11.08 4.75
C LEU A 87 -10.28 11.56 4.10
N LYS A 88 -9.25 11.71 4.91
CA LYS A 88 -7.96 12.23 4.46
C LYS A 88 -6.85 11.65 5.34
N ILE A 89 -5.80 11.12 4.68
CA ILE A 89 -4.63 10.64 5.40
C ILE A 89 -3.66 11.80 5.57
N SER A 90 -3.28 12.07 6.81
CA SER A 90 -2.47 13.25 7.13
C SER A 90 -1.03 12.95 7.54
N ILE A 91 -0.64 11.68 7.55
CA ILE A 91 0.72 11.33 7.94
C ILE A 91 1.73 11.83 6.93
N SER A 92 2.95 12.05 7.39
CA SER A 92 4.05 12.39 6.50
C SER A 92 4.46 11.16 5.69
N TYR A 93 4.86 11.36 4.43
CA TYR A 93 5.37 10.25 3.64
C TYR A 93 6.63 9.66 4.25
N ASN A 94 7.33 10.42 5.08
CA ASN A 94 8.50 9.91 5.80
C ASN A 94 8.15 8.75 6.72
N GLU A 95 6.96 8.76 7.30
CA GLU A 95 6.52 7.68 8.16
C GLU A 95 6.40 6.38 7.38
N ILE A 96 5.86 6.45 6.16
CA ILE A 96 5.76 5.30 5.27
C ILE A 96 7.15 4.86 4.82
N GLN A 97 7.98 5.82 4.44
CA GLN A 97 9.34 5.53 3.98
C GLN A 97 10.15 4.85 5.08
N ASP A 98 10.01 5.33 6.32
CA ASP A 98 10.74 4.77 7.45
C ASP A 98 10.33 3.32 7.70
N LEU A 99 9.06 3.00 7.54
CA LEU A 99 8.61 1.63 7.71
C LEU A 99 9.26 0.71 6.67
N ILE A 100 9.30 1.15 5.43
CA ILE A 100 9.93 0.37 4.36
C ILE A 100 11.42 0.20 4.64
N ASN A 101 12.09 1.28 5.02
CA ASN A 101 13.52 1.25 5.30
C ASN A 101 13.84 0.35 6.49
N SER A 102 13.03 0.40 7.54
CA SER A 102 13.20 -0.46 8.71
C SER A 102 13.01 -1.92 8.37
N SER A 103 12.03 -2.20 7.53
CA SER A 103 11.79 -3.58 7.09
C SER A 103 12.97 -4.12 6.30
N LYS A 104 13.54 -3.31 5.41
CA LYS A 104 14.73 -3.70 4.64
C LYS A 104 15.91 -3.95 5.54
N MET A 105 16.11 -3.10 6.53
CA MET A 105 17.24 -3.23 7.45
C MET A 105 17.12 -4.51 8.27
N ASN A 106 15.92 -4.80 8.78
CA ASN A 106 15.70 -6.03 9.55
C ASN A 106 15.98 -7.27 8.71
N TYR A 107 15.61 -7.25 7.44
CA TYR A 107 15.88 -8.38 6.56
C TYR A 107 17.38 -8.57 6.36
N ILE A 108 18.10 -7.48 6.13
CA ILE A 108 19.55 -7.54 5.94
C ILE A 108 20.25 -8.08 7.19
N MET A 109 19.84 -7.59 8.36
CA MET A 109 20.43 -8.04 9.62
C MET A 109 20.18 -9.53 9.86
N LYS A 110 19.00 -10.02 9.50
CA LYS A 110 18.69 -11.45 9.63
C LYS A 110 19.57 -12.29 8.73
N THR A 111 19.82 -11.83 7.50
CA THR A 111 20.58 -12.63 6.55
C THR A 111 22.07 -12.64 6.84
N THR A 112 22.57 -11.70 7.62
CA THR A 112 23.98 -11.65 7.97
C THR A 112 24.31 -12.44 9.22
N GLU A 113 23.30 -12.94 9.91
CA GLU A 113 23.51 -13.81 11.06
C GLU A 113 23.67 -15.24 10.61
#